data_40fa7475dc4a4532df7ec7d96106ea9e
#
_entry.id   40fa7475dc4a4532df7ec7d96106ea9e
#
_cell.length_a   1.000
_cell.length_b   1.000
_cell.length_c   1.000
_cell.angle_alpha   90.00
_cell.angle_beta   90.00
_cell.angle_gamma   90.00
#
_symmetry.space_group_name_H-M   'P 1'
#
loop_
_entity.id
_entity.type
_entity.pdbx_description
1 polymer ?
#
loop_
_entity_poly.entity_id
_entity_poly.type
_entity_poly.pdbx_seq_one_letter_code
_entity_poly.pdbx_strand_id
1 'polypeptide(L)'
;MNDLIETNGLTKRYGEQHSVENLSLHVRPGRIYGLLGRNGAGKTTTMRMLLGLTAPSAGTVRIFGQAMPARARQVLPRVGSLIEAPGFYPNLTGSENLRIFARLRRLPQPERSIRTALDMVSLPYRDKKLFSQYSLGMKQRLAIALAIMHDPELLILDEPINGLDPIGIAEVRDFIRRLCDERGKTILISSHILSEIALLADDIGTIDHGVLLEEESLEELEAKNGRYLQFVVSDARAAARLLHDRLGVRQVQLADAHTLTVPGRALDAGAAVQTFVQAGLTVQDAHLYEDTLEDYFKRVTGGEGIG
;
A
#
# COMPACT_ATOMS: atom_id res chain seq x y z
N MET A 1 21.35 7.27 1.66
CA MET A 1 20.44 8.37 1.25
C MET A 1 19.60 8.71 2.46
N ASN A 2 19.30 9.98 2.70
CA ASN A 2 18.43 10.33 3.84
C ASN A 2 16.97 10.13 3.44
N ASP A 3 16.19 9.54 4.33
CA ASP A 3 14.74 9.35 4.12
C ASP A 3 14.03 10.70 4.02
N LEU A 4 12.97 10.76 3.22
CA LEU A 4 12.19 11.97 3.03
C LEU A 4 11.21 12.17 4.19
N ILE A 5 10.64 11.06 4.69
CA ILE A 5 9.91 11.00 5.97
C ILE A 5 10.64 10.03 6.87
N GLU A 6 10.89 10.46 8.11
CA GLU A 6 11.48 9.66 9.17
C GLU A 6 10.69 9.86 10.46
N THR A 7 10.27 8.79 11.11
CA THR A 7 9.72 8.83 12.46
C THR A 7 10.57 8.00 13.40
N ASN A 8 10.64 8.40 14.65
CA ASN A 8 11.38 7.66 15.67
C ASN A 8 10.52 7.55 16.94
N GLY A 9 10.12 6.32 17.25
CA GLY A 9 9.32 6.01 18.44
C GLY A 9 7.98 6.74 18.48
N LEU A 10 7.38 7.06 17.31
CA LEU A 10 6.16 7.86 17.23
C LEU A 10 5.01 7.19 17.95
N THR A 11 4.43 7.87 18.92
CA THR A 11 3.37 7.32 19.78
C THR A 11 2.21 8.30 19.90
N LYS A 12 0.98 7.77 19.85
CA LYS A 12 -0.25 8.52 20.12
C LYS A 12 -1.18 7.78 21.05
N ARG A 13 -1.52 8.42 22.13
CA ARG A 13 -2.48 7.95 23.14
C ARG A 13 -3.67 8.89 23.24
N TYR A 14 -4.86 8.32 23.35
CA TYR A 14 -6.11 9.01 23.63
C TYR A 14 -6.69 8.39 24.93
N GLY A 15 -6.42 9.03 26.07
CA GLY A 15 -6.71 8.42 27.36
C GLY A 15 -5.91 7.12 27.54
N GLU A 16 -6.62 6.02 27.76
CA GLU A 16 -6.03 4.67 27.89
C GLU A 16 -5.81 3.97 26.54
N GLN A 17 -6.41 4.48 25.45
CA GLN A 17 -6.28 3.87 24.14
C GLN A 17 -4.96 4.26 23.46
N HIS A 18 -4.16 3.27 23.08
CA HIS A 18 -2.96 3.44 22.26
C HIS A 18 -3.34 3.31 20.78
N SER A 19 -3.41 4.43 20.08
CA SER A 19 -3.74 4.43 18.63
C SER A 19 -2.51 4.20 17.75
N VAL A 20 -1.33 4.63 18.22
CA VAL A 20 -0.02 4.35 17.61
C VAL A 20 0.99 4.20 18.73
N GLU A 21 1.86 3.19 18.63
CA GLU A 21 2.84 2.90 19.67
C GLU A 21 4.21 2.60 19.07
N ASN A 22 5.21 3.40 19.46
CA ASN A 22 6.62 3.23 19.13
C ASN A 22 6.91 3.03 17.62
N LEU A 23 6.17 3.74 16.75
CA LEU A 23 6.26 3.59 15.30
C LEU A 23 7.49 4.33 14.76
N SER A 24 8.38 3.59 14.09
CA SER A 24 9.54 4.12 13.35
C SER A 24 9.40 3.76 11.89
N LEU A 25 9.14 4.75 11.04
CA LEU A 25 8.79 4.62 9.63
C LEU A 25 9.74 5.45 8.78
N HIS A 26 10.17 4.90 7.63
CA HIS A 26 11.17 5.47 6.73
C HIS A 26 10.68 5.50 5.29
N VAL A 27 10.37 6.69 4.77
CA VAL A 27 9.92 6.86 3.38
C VAL A 27 11.06 7.41 2.54
N ARG A 28 11.51 6.62 1.59
CA ARG A 28 12.59 6.98 0.66
C ARG A 28 12.10 7.98 -0.41
N PRO A 29 12.95 8.95 -0.83
CA PRO A 29 12.57 9.89 -1.88
C PRO A 29 12.34 9.22 -3.23
N GLY A 30 11.36 9.73 -4.00
CA GLY A 30 11.05 9.26 -5.35
C GLY A 30 10.44 7.85 -5.40
N ARG A 31 9.81 7.40 -4.31
CA ARG A 31 9.17 6.09 -4.20
C ARG A 31 7.75 6.20 -3.69
N ILE A 32 6.97 5.17 -3.93
CA ILE A 32 5.64 5.00 -3.37
C ILE A 32 5.75 4.07 -2.16
N TYR A 33 5.42 4.59 -1.00
CA TYR A 33 5.36 3.84 0.24
C TYR A 33 3.91 3.51 0.61
N GLY A 34 3.57 2.24 0.68
CA GLY A 34 2.28 1.73 1.11
C GLY A 34 2.24 1.47 2.62
N LEU A 35 1.42 2.22 3.36
CA LEU A 35 1.14 1.93 4.78
C LEU A 35 -0.11 1.06 4.86
N LEU A 36 0.09 -0.23 5.07
CA LEU A 36 -0.94 -1.25 5.04
C LEU A 36 -1.39 -1.62 6.45
N GLY A 37 -2.69 -1.84 6.64
CA GLY A 37 -3.24 -2.30 7.92
C GLY A 37 -4.75 -2.23 7.94
N ARG A 38 -5.38 -2.94 8.88
CA ARG A 38 -6.83 -2.96 9.07
C ARG A 38 -7.42 -1.59 9.39
N ASN A 39 -8.73 -1.48 9.31
CA ASN A 39 -9.43 -0.31 9.82
C ASN A 39 -9.18 -0.18 11.33
N GLY A 40 -8.79 1.01 11.78
CA GLY A 40 -8.42 1.24 13.19
C GLY A 40 -6.97 0.87 13.55
N ALA A 41 -6.15 0.34 12.65
CA ALA A 41 -4.75 -0.04 12.94
C ALA A 41 -3.82 1.15 13.24
N GLY A 42 -4.25 2.40 13.06
CA GLY A 42 -3.44 3.59 13.36
C GLY A 42 -2.95 4.36 12.13
N LYS A 43 -3.27 3.94 10.88
CA LYS A 43 -2.81 4.58 9.62
C LYS A 43 -3.12 6.07 9.57
N THR A 44 -4.41 6.44 9.66
CA THR A 44 -4.87 7.84 9.64
C THR A 44 -4.26 8.65 10.78
N THR A 45 -4.16 8.08 11.98
CA THR A 45 -3.54 8.73 13.14
C THR A 45 -2.06 9.03 12.87
N THR A 46 -1.33 8.09 12.28
CA THR A 46 0.07 8.27 11.86
C THR A 46 0.17 9.42 10.86
N MET A 47 -0.63 9.41 9.80
CA MET A 47 -0.62 10.48 8.78
C MET A 47 -0.97 11.84 9.35
N ARG A 48 -1.94 11.91 10.28
CA ARG A 48 -2.29 13.17 10.98
C ARG A 48 -1.12 13.69 11.82
N MET A 49 -0.35 12.82 12.47
CA MET A 49 0.85 13.22 13.22
C MET A 49 1.95 13.72 12.28
N LEU A 50 2.19 13.07 11.14
CA LEU A 50 3.14 13.52 10.12
C LEU A 50 2.84 14.94 9.65
N LEU A 51 1.56 15.25 9.42
CA LEU A 51 1.11 16.57 8.96
C LEU A 51 1.00 17.63 10.09
N GLY A 52 1.24 17.23 11.34
CA GLY A 52 1.09 18.11 12.50
C GLY A 52 -0.37 18.47 12.82
N LEU A 53 -1.36 17.72 12.26
CA LEU A 53 -2.78 17.86 12.59
C LEU A 53 -3.13 17.30 13.98
N THR A 54 -2.30 16.41 14.47
CA THR A 54 -2.40 15.81 15.80
C THR A 54 -1.00 15.78 16.42
N ALA A 55 -0.86 16.31 17.63
CA ALA A 55 0.40 16.25 18.34
C ALA A 55 0.68 14.79 18.80
N PRO A 56 1.89 14.26 18.58
CA PRO A 56 2.29 12.98 19.15
C PRO A 56 2.35 13.05 20.70
N SER A 57 2.10 11.93 21.36
CA SER A 57 2.29 11.77 22.81
C SER A 57 3.75 11.53 23.16
N ALA A 58 4.52 10.89 22.25
CA ALA A 58 5.96 10.68 22.35
C ALA A 58 6.54 10.45 20.95
N GLY A 59 7.87 10.47 20.85
CA GLY A 59 8.59 10.27 19.60
C GLY A 59 8.74 11.55 18.78
N THR A 60 9.31 11.40 17.58
CA THR A 60 9.63 12.53 16.69
C THR A 60 9.25 12.23 15.25
N VAL A 61 9.02 13.30 14.48
CA VAL A 61 8.76 13.27 13.04
C VAL A 61 9.71 14.22 12.34
N ARG A 62 10.32 13.77 11.25
CA ARG A 62 11.08 14.59 10.32
C ARG A 62 10.52 14.41 8.89
N ILE A 63 10.37 15.51 8.17
CA ILE A 63 10.01 15.53 6.75
C ILE A 63 10.96 16.48 6.03
N PHE A 64 11.57 16.02 4.93
CA PHE A 64 12.66 16.74 4.25
C PHE A 64 13.82 17.09 5.20
N GLY A 65 14.11 16.22 6.19
CA GLY A 65 15.11 16.45 7.23
C GLY A 65 14.71 17.49 8.29
N GLN A 66 13.51 18.09 8.19
CA GLN A 66 13.01 19.13 9.08
C GLN A 66 12.10 18.55 10.17
N ALA A 67 12.32 18.97 11.44
CA ALA A 67 11.51 18.52 12.56
C ALA A 67 10.06 19.04 12.51
N MET A 68 9.09 18.15 12.60
CA MET A 68 7.67 18.48 12.67
C MET A 68 7.19 18.45 14.15
N PRO A 69 6.24 19.30 14.58
CA PRO A 69 5.60 20.37 13.79
C PRO A 69 6.38 21.70 13.79
N ALA A 70 7.54 21.78 14.44
CA ALA A 70 8.28 23.04 14.62
C ALA A 70 8.59 23.76 13.30
N ARG A 71 8.83 23.03 12.21
CA ARG A 71 9.13 23.55 10.87
C ARG A 71 7.97 23.42 9.88
N ALA A 72 6.74 23.23 10.35
CA ALA A 72 5.56 23.03 9.51
C ALA A 72 5.39 24.11 8.41
N ARG A 73 5.68 25.38 8.71
CA ARG A 73 5.60 26.48 7.73
C ARG A 73 6.57 26.32 6.54
N GLN A 74 7.66 25.60 6.72
CA GLN A 74 8.65 25.33 5.66
C GLN A 74 8.33 24.01 4.92
N VAL A 75 7.79 23.05 5.62
CA VAL A 75 7.51 21.70 5.13
C VAL A 75 6.18 21.62 4.38
N LEU A 76 5.06 22.07 4.98
CA LEU A 76 3.72 21.85 4.44
C LEU A 76 3.44 22.49 3.07
N PRO A 77 4.06 23.60 2.66
CA PRO A 77 3.92 24.10 1.28
C PRO A 77 4.43 23.13 0.21
N ARG A 78 5.32 22.20 0.58
CA ARG A 78 5.90 21.16 -0.31
C ARG A 78 5.16 19.84 -0.22
N VAL A 79 4.10 19.75 0.61
CA VAL A 79 3.31 18.54 0.85
C VAL A 79 1.90 18.71 0.33
N GLY A 80 1.47 17.78 -0.50
CA GLY A 80 0.06 17.58 -0.85
C GLY A 80 -0.53 16.49 0.05
N SER A 81 -1.74 16.69 0.54
CA SER A 81 -2.35 15.70 1.41
C SER A 81 -3.83 15.52 1.13
N LEU A 82 -4.28 14.28 1.26
CA LEU A 82 -5.68 13.88 1.29
C LEU A 82 -5.87 13.02 2.54
N ILE A 83 -6.36 13.66 3.60
CA ILE A 83 -6.74 13.00 4.85
C ILE A 83 -8.22 13.29 5.04
N GLU A 84 -9.04 12.24 4.94
CA GLU A 84 -10.49 12.37 4.90
C GLU A 84 -11.01 13.15 3.68
N ALA A 85 -12.34 13.29 3.56
CA ALA A 85 -12.93 14.01 2.44
C ALA A 85 -12.74 15.52 2.58
N PRO A 86 -12.22 16.21 1.55
CA PRO A 86 -12.14 17.67 1.58
C PRO A 86 -13.53 18.30 1.70
N GLY A 87 -13.61 19.39 2.46
CA GLY A 87 -14.84 20.19 2.62
C GLY A 87 -15.17 21.00 1.36
N PHE A 88 -15.51 20.31 0.27
CA PHE A 88 -15.99 20.96 -0.97
C PHE A 88 -17.41 21.45 -0.84
N TYR A 89 -17.69 22.57 -1.48
CA TYR A 89 -19.03 23.16 -1.55
C TYR A 89 -19.89 22.41 -2.58
N PRO A 90 -21.04 21.84 -2.17
CA PRO A 90 -21.87 21.00 -3.04
C PRO A 90 -22.52 21.76 -4.20
N ASN A 91 -22.71 23.07 -4.05
CA ASN A 91 -23.32 23.96 -5.02
C ASN A 91 -22.32 24.67 -5.96
N LEU A 92 -21.05 24.28 -5.91
CA LEU A 92 -20.02 24.78 -6.82
C LEU A 92 -19.55 23.68 -7.75
N THR A 93 -19.02 24.06 -8.91
CA THR A 93 -18.32 23.15 -9.83
C THR A 93 -16.96 22.70 -9.26
N GLY A 94 -16.33 21.69 -9.85
CA GLY A 94 -15.00 21.25 -9.44
C GLY A 94 -13.96 22.38 -9.56
N SER A 95 -13.94 23.10 -10.67
CA SER A 95 -13.01 24.22 -10.88
C SER A 95 -13.24 25.38 -9.93
N GLU A 96 -14.48 25.69 -9.59
CA GLU A 96 -14.81 26.73 -8.59
C GLU A 96 -14.37 26.33 -7.18
N ASN A 97 -14.59 25.09 -6.79
CA ASN A 97 -14.08 24.54 -5.54
C ASN A 97 -12.55 24.66 -5.45
N LEU A 98 -11.83 24.21 -6.46
CA LEU A 98 -10.37 24.31 -6.46
C LEU A 98 -9.88 25.78 -6.45
N ARG A 99 -10.62 26.70 -7.06
CA ARG A 99 -10.28 28.12 -7.04
C ARG A 99 -10.29 28.73 -5.64
N ILE A 100 -11.19 28.29 -4.77
CA ILE A 100 -11.21 28.71 -3.36
C ILE A 100 -9.91 28.29 -2.68
N PHE A 101 -9.51 27.03 -2.81
CA PHE A 101 -8.29 26.52 -2.19
C PHE A 101 -7.02 27.10 -2.82
N ALA A 102 -7.00 27.34 -4.12
CA ALA A 102 -5.89 28.00 -4.80
C ALA A 102 -5.66 29.43 -4.26
N ARG A 103 -6.74 30.17 -3.97
CA ARG A 103 -6.67 31.49 -3.32
C ARG A 103 -6.16 31.39 -1.88
N LEU A 104 -6.67 30.44 -1.09
CA LEU A 104 -6.22 30.20 0.29
C LEU A 104 -4.73 29.87 0.34
N ARG A 105 -4.24 29.07 -0.61
CA ARG A 105 -2.80 28.74 -0.75
C ARG A 105 -1.99 29.87 -1.41
N ARG A 106 -2.62 30.94 -1.88
CA ARG A 106 -1.97 32.07 -2.58
C ARG A 106 -1.13 31.62 -3.77
N LEU A 107 -1.67 30.70 -4.57
CA LEU A 107 -0.96 30.21 -5.76
C LEU A 107 -0.72 31.34 -6.75
N PRO A 108 0.49 31.49 -7.32
CA PRO A 108 0.82 32.60 -8.22
C PRO A 108 0.07 32.57 -9.55
N GLN A 109 -0.28 31.38 -10.03
CA GLN A 109 -1.00 31.16 -11.29
C GLN A 109 -2.19 30.20 -11.07
N PRO A 110 -3.23 30.61 -10.32
CA PRO A 110 -4.28 29.72 -9.85
C PRO A 110 -5.01 29.00 -10.97
N GLU A 111 -5.39 29.69 -12.05
CA GLU A 111 -6.14 29.10 -13.15
C GLU A 111 -5.32 28.06 -13.93
N ARG A 112 -4.01 28.28 -14.10
CA ARG A 112 -3.11 27.33 -14.73
C ARG A 112 -2.95 26.09 -13.84
N SER A 113 -2.69 26.29 -12.55
CA SER A 113 -2.53 25.19 -11.57
C SER A 113 -3.79 24.33 -11.50
N ILE A 114 -4.98 24.94 -11.44
CA ILE A 114 -6.26 24.23 -11.42
C ILE A 114 -6.46 23.42 -12.70
N ARG A 115 -6.24 24.04 -13.87
CA ARG A 115 -6.39 23.34 -15.15
C ARG A 115 -5.46 22.14 -15.23
N THR A 116 -4.16 22.34 -14.94
CA THR A 116 -3.18 21.26 -14.94
C THR A 116 -3.58 20.14 -14.00
N ALA A 117 -4.01 20.46 -12.77
CA ALA A 117 -4.43 19.44 -11.80
C ALA A 117 -5.68 18.68 -12.26
N LEU A 118 -6.68 19.36 -12.82
CA LEU A 118 -7.88 18.69 -13.34
C LEU A 118 -7.58 17.83 -14.57
N ASP A 119 -6.74 18.30 -15.50
CA ASP A 119 -6.31 17.54 -16.66
C ASP A 119 -5.58 16.25 -16.23
N MET A 120 -4.71 16.35 -15.21
CA MET A 120 -3.97 15.20 -14.67
C MET A 120 -4.88 14.11 -14.09
N VAL A 121 -6.00 14.49 -13.47
CA VAL A 121 -6.96 13.53 -12.91
C VAL A 121 -8.14 13.23 -13.85
N SER A 122 -8.03 13.60 -15.12
CA SER A 122 -9.06 13.38 -16.15
C SER A 122 -10.43 13.97 -15.78
N LEU A 123 -10.44 15.15 -15.17
CA LEU A 123 -11.64 15.92 -14.91
C LEU A 123 -11.68 17.17 -15.80
N PRO A 124 -12.83 17.47 -16.44
CA PRO A 124 -12.92 18.61 -17.35
C PRO A 124 -12.90 19.94 -16.58
N TYR A 125 -12.01 20.86 -16.98
CA TYR A 125 -11.90 22.19 -16.38
C TYR A 125 -13.16 23.03 -16.53
N ARG A 126 -13.87 22.92 -17.66
CA ARG A 126 -15.09 23.69 -17.98
C ARG A 126 -16.38 22.92 -17.74
N ASP A 127 -16.37 21.96 -16.82
CA ASP A 127 -17.59 21.26 -16.43
C ASP A 127 -18.53 22.18 -15.68
N LYS A 128 -19.82 22.17 -16.09
CA LYS A 128 -20.89 22.91 -15.40
C LYS A 128 -21.56 22.07 -14.31
N LYS A 129 -21.19 20.82 -14.18
CA LYS A 129 -21.74 19.88 -13.20
C LYS A 129 -21.32 20.31 -11.81
N LEU A 130 -22.29 20.41 -10.90
CA LEU A 130 -22.03 20.76 -9.51
C LEU A 130 -21.39 19.59 -8.77
N PHE A 131 -20.58 19.87 -7.75
CA PHE A 131 -19.93 18.84 -6.94
C PHE A 131 -20.93 17.87 -6.30
N SER A 132 -22.14 18.34 -5.93
CA SER A 132 -23.23 17.46 -5.44
C SER A 132 -23.63 16.37 -6.43
N GLN A 133 -23.41 16.59 -7.72
CA GLN A 133 -23.77 15.69 -8.81
C GLN A 133 -22.61 14.76 -9.22
N TYR A 134 -21.43 14.91 -8.62
CA TYR A 134 -20.27 14.09 -8.92
C TYR A 134 -20.47 12.66 -8.40
N SER A 135 -20.05 11.66 -9.20
CA SER A 135 -19.89 10.30 -8.71
C SER A 135 -18.80 10.24 -7.63
N LEU A 136 -18.76 9.16 -6.88
CA LEU A 136 -17.71 8.97 -5.86
C LEU A 136 -16.31 9.06 -6.48
N GLY A 137 -16.08 8.41 -7.61
CA GLY A 137 -14.81 8.48 -8.33
C GLY A 137 -14.46 9.89 -8.81
N MET A 138 -15.44 10.70 -9.27
CA MET A 138 -15.18 12.08 -9.61
C MET A 138 -14.84 12.92 -8.37
N LYS A 139 -15.50 12.69 -7.23
CA LYS A 139 -15.20 13.35 -5.96
C LYS A 139 -13.79 13.04 -5.50
N GLN A 140 -13.39 11.78 -5.59
CA GLN A 140 -12.05 11.34 -5.22
C GLN A 140 -10.98 11.94 -6.12
N ARG A 141 -11.20 11.94 -7.44
CA ARG A 141 -10.30 12.60 -8.41
C ARG A 141 -10.17 14.10 -8.15
N LEU A 142 -11.26 14.79 -7.79
CA LEU A 142 -11.19 16.20 -7.42
C LEU A 142 -10.39 16.43 -6.13
N ALA A 143 -10.52 15.52 -5.14
CA ALA A 143 -9.74 15.57 -3.91
C ALA A 143 -8.24 15.39 -4.16
N ILE A 144 -7.90 14.48 -5.06
CA ILE A 144 -6.49 14.28 -5.50
C ILE A 144 -6.02 15.53 -6.27
N ALA A 145 -6.85 16.11 -7.15
CA ALA A 145 -6.51 17.37 -7.85
C ALA A 145 -6.19 18.49 -6.87
N LEU A 146 -6.95 18.61 -5.77
CA LEU A 146 -6.65 19.55 -4.69
C LEU A 146 -5.27 19.29 -4.06
N ALA A 147 -4.95 18.04 -3.81
CA ALA A 147 -3.67 17.65 -3.19
C ALA A 147 -2.46 17.98 -4.08
N ILE A 148 -2.61 17.92 -5.41
CA ILE A 148 -1.49 18.07 -6.36
C ILE A 148 -1.40 19.47 -7.00
N MET A 149 -2.43 20.33 -6.91
CA MET A 149 -2.52 21.57 -7.71
C MET A 149 -1.40 22.59 -7.46
N HIS A 150 -0.69 22.48 -6.34
CA HIS A 150 0.45 23.35 -5.99
C HIS A 150 1.81 22.70 -6.28
N ASP A 151 1.82 21.59 -7.03
CA ASP A 151 2.98 20.81 -7.45
C ASP A 151 3.89 20.36 -6.29
N PRO A 152 3.36 19.67 -5.27
CA PRO A 152 4.13 19.25 -4.12
C PRO A 152 5.21 18.22 -4.48
N GLU A 153 6.24 18.09 -3.63
CA GLU A 153 7.29 17.06 -3.73
C GLU A 153 6.89 15.76 -3.05
N LEU A 154 6.07 15.86 -1.99
CA LEU A 154 5.54 14.74 -1.21
C LEU A 154 4.03 14.74 -1.27
N LEU A 155 3.44 13.55 -1.46
CA LEU A 155 1.99 13.32 -1.32
C LEU A 155 1.74 12.36 -0.15
N ILE A 156 0.77 12.70 0.71
CA ILE A 156 0.27 11.84 1.78
C ILE A 156 -1.22 11.61 1.54
N LEU A 157 -1.58 10.38 1.15
CA LEU A 157 -2.91 10.00 0.69
C LEU A 157 -3.50 8.92 1.59
N ASP A 158 -4.54 9.27 2.35
CA ASP A 158 -5.23 8.32 3.22
C ASP A 158 -6.40 7.67 2.49
N GLU A 159 -6.30 6.35 2.26
CA GLU A 159 -7.31 5.52 1.58
C GLU A 159 -7.84 6.11 0.25
N PRO A 160 -6.97 6.58 -0.70
CA PRO A 160 -7.41 7.33 -1.87
C PRO A 160 -8.22 6.51 -2.88
N ILE A 161 -8.21 5.19 -2.80
CA ILE A 161 -8.93 4.26 -3.70
C ILE A 161 -10.16 3.63 -3.05
N ASN A 162 -10.41 3.92 -1.75
CA ASN A 162 -11.49 3.30 -1.01
C ASN A 162 -12.87 3.68 -1.59
N GLY A 163 -13.73 2.67 -1.77
CA GLY A 163 -15.10 2.84 -2.26
C GLY A 163 -15.23 3.13 -3.75
N LEU A 164 -14.14 3.06 -4.52
CA LEU A 164 -14.19 3.15 -5.98
C LEU A 164 -14.55 1.79 -6.59
N ASP A 165 -15.12 1.84 -7.80
CA ASP A 165 -15.27 0.66 -8.64
C ASP A 165 -13.91 0.21 -9.21
N PRO A 166 -13.79 -1.02 -9.72
CA PRO A 166 -12.51 -1.55 -10.24
C PRO A 166 -11.84 -0.67 -11.30
N ILE A 167 -12.64 -0.01 -12.15
CA ILE A 167 -12.12 0.90 -13.18
C ILE A 167 -11.54 2.16 -12.53
N GLY A 168 -12.27 2.75 -11.57
CA GLY A 168 -11.81 3.92 -10.83
C GLY A 168 -10.54 3.64 -10.01
N ILE A 169 -10.43 2.45 -9.41
CA ILE A 169 -9.22 1.99 -8.70
C ILE A 169 -8.03 1.97 -9.67
N ALA A 170 -8.17 1.31 -10.83
CA ALA A 170 -7.10 1.22 -11.83
C ALA A 170 -6.67 2.61 -12.32
N GLU A 171 -7.61 3.50 -12.62
CA GLU A 171 -7.31 4.87 -13.07
C GLU A 171 -6.53 5.68 -12.01
N VAL A 172 -6.94 5.62 -10.73
CA VAL A 172 -6.25 6.33 -9.65
C VAL A 172 -4.87 5.73 -9.40
N ARG A 173 -4.73 4.41 -9.43
CA ARG A 173 -3.44 3.72 -9.29
C ARG A 173 -2.46 4.13 -10.40
N ASP A 174 -2.88 4.06 -11.65
CA ASP A 174 -2.04 4.43 -12.80
C ASP A 174 -1.63 5.90 -12.74
N PHE A 175 -2.54 6.76 -12.26
CA PHE A 175 -2.26 8.16 -12.04
C PHE A 175 -1.19 8.36 -10.94
N ILE A 176 -1.32 7.70 -9.78
CA ILE A 176 -0.36 7.78 -8.68
C ILE A 176 1.01 7.27 -9.15
N ARG A 177 1.06 6.16 -9.89
CA ARG A 177 2.30 5.61 -10.43
C ARG A 177 3.00 6.60 -11.36
N ARG A 178 2.26 7.23 -12.28
CA ARG A 178 2.82 8.28 -13.18
C ARG A 178 3.35 9.49 -12.43
N LEU A 179 2.72 9.92 -11.33
CA LEU A 179 3.25 11.01 -10.51
C LEU A 179 4.63 10.68 -9.93
N CYS A 180 4.83 9.44 -9.51
CA CYS A 180 6.12 8.97 -9.04
C CYS A 180 7.14 8.85 -10.18
N ASP A 181 6.83 8.08 -11.22
CA ASP A 181 7.76 7.70 -12.28
C ASP A 181 8.15 8.87 -13.19
N GLU A 182 7.17 9.67 -13.62
CA GLU A 182 7.40 10.74 -14.61
C GLU A 182 7.77 12.07 -13.96
N ARG A 183 7.36 12.30 -12.70
CA ARG A 183 7.56 13.58 -12.01
C ARG A 183 8.42 13.50 -10.77
N GLY A 184 8.94 12.32 -10.44
CA GLY A 184 9.82 12.11 -9.29
C GLY A 184 9.17 12.42 -7.93
N LYS A 185 7.84 12.33 -7.83
CA LYS A 185 7.13 12.61 -6.58
C LYS A 185 7.33 11.45 -5.59
N THR A 186 7.44 11.78 -4.31
CA THR A 186 7.39 10.77 -3.24
C THR A 186 5.96 10.67 -2.74
N ILE A 187 5.48 9.46 -2.51
CA ILE A 187 4.08 9.25 -2.16
C ILE A 187 3.99 8.28 -0.98
N LEU A 188 3.33 8.70 0.09
CA LEU A 188 2.89 7.85 1.19
C LEU A 188 1.39 7.63 1.04
N ILE A 189 1.00 6.38 0.84
CA ILE A 189 -0.40 5.99 0.66
C ILE A 189 -0.81 4.97 1.73
N SER A 190 -1.99 5.14 2.34
CA SER A 190 -2.58 4.11 3.18
C SER A 190 -3.60 3.27 2.42
N SER A 191 -3.70 2.01 2.79
CA SER A 191 -4.79 1.14 2.36
C SER A 191 -5.03 0.02 3.37
N HIS A 192 -6.21 -0.55 3.33
CA HIS A 192 -6.53 -1.83 3.97
C HIS A 192 -6.63 -2.97 2.93
N ILE A 193 -6.43 -2.67 1.64
CA ILE A 193 -6.52 -3.64 0.54
C ILE A 193 -5.09 -3.93 0.06
N LEU A 194 -4.60 -5.11 0.41
CA LEU A 194 -3.23 -5.52 0.10
C LEU A 194 -2.96 -5.63 -1.41
N SER A 195 -3.88 -6.28 -2.14
CA SER A 195 -3.73 -6.50 -3.58
C SER A 195 -3.55 -5.19 -4.36
N GLU A 196 -4.17 -4.10 -3.90
CA GLU A 196 -4.03 -2.80 -4.55
C GLU A 196 -2.69 -2.13 -4.24
N ILE A 197 -2.23 -2.26 -2.98
CA ILE A 197 -0.91 -1.73 -2.58
C ILE A 197 0.22 -2.49 -3.27
N ALA A 198 0.11 -3.81 -3.38
CA ALA A 198 1.09 -4.65 -4.07
C ALA A 198 1.29 -4.29 -5.56
N LEU A 199 0.25 -3.77 -6.22
CA LEU A 199 0.32 -3.30 -7.60
C LEU A 199 0.86 -1.86 -7.74
N LEU A 200 1.03 -1.15 -6.61
CA LEU A 200 1.34 0.28 -6.62
C LEU A 200 2.64 0.64 -5.89
N ALA A 201 2.86 0.06 -4.72
CA ALA A 201 3.94 0.47 -3.83
C ALA A 201 5.31 -0.10 -4.25
N ASP A 202 6.35 0.63 -3.95
CA ASP A 202 7.74 0.16 -4.03
C ASP A 202 8.22 -0.36 -2.66
N ASP A 203 7.72 0.25 -1.59
CA ASP A 203 8.00 -0.11 -0.19
C ASP A 203 6.69 -0.27 0.57
N ILE A 204 6.64 -1.20 1.52
CA ILE A 204 5.44 -1.48 2.31
C ILE A 204 5.80 -1.46 3.79
N GLY A 205 5.00 -0.74 4.57
CA GLY A 205 4.99 -0.83 6.02
C GLY A 205 3.67 -1.43 6.49
N THR A 206 3.72 -2.48 7.30
CA THR A 206 2.54 -3.12 7.87
C THR A 206 2.31 -2.64 9.28
N ILE A 207 1.15 -2.02 9.51
CA ILE A 207 0.75 -1.58 10.84
C ILE A 207 -0.46 -2.37 11.34
N ASP A 208 -0.38 -2.87 12.58
CA ASP A 208 -1.50 -3.49 13.26
C ASP A 208 -1.52 -3.07 14.73
N HIS A 209 -2.72 -2.81 15.27
CA HIS A 209 -2.91 -2.31 16.66
C HIS A 209 -1.98 -1.16 17.06
N GLY A 210 -1.68 -0.27 16.11
CA GLY A 210 -0.81 0.90 16.34
C GLY A 210 0.69 0.63 16.27
N VAL A 211 1.11 -0.61 16.04
CA VAL A 211 2.52 -1.02 15.96
C VAL A 211 2.91 -1.29 14.52
N LEU A 212 4.04 -0.77 14.07
CA LEU A 212 4.64 -1.14 12.79
C LEU A 212 5.28 -2.53 12.95
N LEU A 213 4.69 -3.54 12.31
CA LEU A 213 5.15 -4.92 12.40
C LEU A 213 6.37 -5.17 11.52
N GLU A 214 6.33 -4.64 10.29
CA GLU A 214 7.38 -4.80 9.29
C GLU A 214 7.44 -3.59 8.36
N GLU A 215 8.63 -3.35 7.82
CA GLU A 215 8.92 -2.32 6.82
C GLU A 215 9.95 -2.87 5.84
N GLU A 216 9.53 -3.10 4.58
CA GLU A 216 10.37 -3.74 3.57
C GLU A 216 10.06 -3.21 2.16
N SER A 217 10.97 -3.42 1.22
CA SER A 217 10.65 -3.21 -0.20
C SER A 217 9.76 -4.35 -0.71
N LEU A 218 8.89 -4.04 -1.67
CA LEU A 218 8.05 -5.06 -2.30
C LEU A 218 8.90 -6.18 -2.93
N GLU A 219 10.04 -5.84 -3.52
CA GLU A 219 10.98 -6.78 -4.11
C GLU A 219 11.53 -7.77 -3.07
N GLU A 220 11.90 -7.29 -1.87
CA GLU A 220 12.34 -8.15 -0.75
C GLU A 220 11.22 -9.04 -0.24
N LEU A 221 9.99 -8.51 -0.14
CA LEU A 221 8.80 -9.27 0.22
C LEU A 221 8.50 -10.39 -0.78
N GLU A 222 8.52 -10.09 -2.08
CA GLU A 222 8.33 -11.09 -3.14
C GLU A 222 9.44 -12.16 -3.16
N ALA A 223 10.67 -11.75 -2.83
CA ALA A 223 11.77 -12.71 -2.71
C ALA A 223 11.62 -13.66 -1.50
N LYS A 224 10.99 -13.20 -0.44
CA LYS A 224 10.67 -14.01 0.76
C LYS A 224 9.43 -14.88 0.59
N ASN A 225 8.57 -14.59 -0.39
CA ASN A 225 7.38 -15.39 -0.66
C ASN A 225 7.77 -16.82 -0.99
N GLY A 226 7.30 -17.74 -0.13
CA GLY A 226 7.56 -19.14 -0.28
C GLY A 226 6.90 -19.67 -1.55
N ARG A 227 7.73 -20.22 -2.44
CA ARG A 227 7.23 -21.05 -3.55
C ARG A 227 7.40 -22.49 -3.17
N TYR A 228 6.35 -23.27 -3.27
CA TYR A 228 6.41 -24.70 -3.01
C TYR A 228 5.52 -25.47 -3.97
N LEU A 229 5.99 -26.66 -4.32
CA LEU A 229 5.16 -27.59 -5.06
C LEU A 229 4.36 -28.43 -4.06
N GLN A 230 3.04 -28.44 -4.20
CA GLN A 230 2.16 -29.32 -3.46
C GLN A 230 1.72 -30.46 -4.36
N PHE A 231 1.76 -31.65 -3.79
CA PHE A 231 1.24 -32.85 -4.44
C PHE A 231 0.20 -33.50 -3.54
N VAL A 232 -0.93 -33.89 -4.14
CA VAL A 232 -1.94 -34.72 -3.51
C VAL A 232 -1.85 -36.11 -4.14
N VAL A 233 -1.48 -37.12 -3.36
CA VAL A 233 -1.12 -38.45 -3.84
C VAL A 233 -1.78 -39.53 -2.98
N SER A 234 -1.83 -40.77 -3.47
CA SER A 234 -2.38 -41.89 -2.71
C SER A 234 -1.64 -42.22 -1.39
N ASP A 235 -0.31 -41.94 -1.32
CA ASP A 235 0.52 -42.10 -0.14
C ASP A 235 1.67 -41.08 -0.14
N ALA A 236 1.53 -40.05 0.70
CA ALA A 236 2.45 -38.93 0.78
C ALA A 236 3.84 -39.36 1.34
N ARG A 237 3.88 -40.37 2.22
CA ARG A 237 5.16 -40.90 2.76
C ARG A 237 5.94 -41.66 1.73
N ALA A 238 5.28 -42.49 0.90
CA ALA A 238 5.90 -43.15 -0.21
C ALA A 238 6.40 -42.17 -1.26
N ALA A 239 5.61 -41.15 -1.60
CA ALA A 239 6.00 -40.08 -2.53
C ALA A 239 7.22 -39.31 -2.02
N ALA A 240 7.28 -38.95 -0.74
CA ALA A 240 8.43 -38.25 -0.15
C ALA A 240 9.73 -39.05 -0.27
N ARG A 241 9.66 -40.36 -0.05
CA ARG A 241 10.83 -41.27 -0.25
C ARG A 241 11.26 -41.28 -1.70
N LEU A 242 10.35 -41.37 -2.65
CA LEU A 242 10.67 -41.37 -4.07
C LEU A 242 11.31 -40.03 -4.51
N LEU A 243 10.84 -38.91 -4.00
CA LEU A 243 11.46 -37.61 -4.24
C LEU A 243 12.89 -37.54 -3.74
N HIS A 244 13.14 -38.08 -2.54
CA HIS A 244 14.49 -38.15 -1.96
C HIS A 244 15.38 -39.04 -2.77
N ASP A 245 14.96 -40.32 -3.03
CA ASP A 245 15.80 -41.36 -3.57
C ASP A 245 16.07 -41.23 -5.08
N ARG A 246 15.10 -40.73 -5.85
CA ARG A 246 15.18 -40.61 -7.31
C ARG A 246 15.47 -39.21 -7.83
N LEU A 247 15.03 -38.20 -7.12
CA LEU A 247 15.14 -36.78 -7.55
C LEU A 247 16.02 -35.93 -6.63
N GLY A 248 16.60 -36.53 -5.56
CA GLY A 248 17.55 -35.86 -4.67
C GLY A 248 16.96 -34.74 -3.82
N VAL A 249 15.64 -34.72 -3.68
CA VAL A 249 14.94 -33.66 -2.90
C VAL A 249 15.16 -33.92 -1.42
N ARG A 250 15.81 -32.96 -0.74
CA ARG A 250 16.15 -33.12 0.70
C ARG A 250 15.08 -32.54 1.65
N GLN A 251 14.30 -31.57 1.18
CA GLN A 251 13.30 -30.93 2.00
C GLN A 251 11.90 -31.25 1.47
N VAL A 252 11.18 -32.09 2.20
CA VAL A 252 9.78 -32.44 1.93
C VAL A 252 9.03 -32.31 3.24
N GLN A 253 7.91 -31.61 3.22
CA GLN A 253 7.01 -31.48 4.37
C GLN A 253 5.75 -32.28 4.09
N LEU A 254 5.32 -33.10 5.05
CA LEU A 254 4.08 -33.87 5.00
C LEU A 254 2.99 -33.04 5.71
N ALA A 255 1.97 -32.61 4.97
CA ALA A 255 0.83 -31.92 5.56
C ALA A 255 -0.16 -32.94 6.17
N ASP A 256 -0.40 -34.06 5.48
CA ASP A 256 -1.25 -35.16 5.93
C ASP A 256 -0.81 -36.49 5.27
N ALA A 257 -1.67 -37.54 5.32
CA ALA A 257 -1.39 -38.86 4.74
C ALA A 257 -1.31 -38.85 3.20
N HIS A 258 -1.91 -37.84 2.57
CA HIS A 258 -2.06 -37.74 1.11
C HIS A 258 -1.38 -36.51 0.52
N THR A 259 -1.06 -35.50 1.33
CA THR A 259 -0.55 -34.21 0.89
C THR A 259 0.89 -34.00 1.33
N LEU A 260 1.76 -33.65 0.38
CA LEU A 260 3.13 -33.25 0.65
C LEU A 260 3.48 -31.96 -0.08
N THR A 261 4.42 -31.20 0.50
CA THR A 261 4.94 -29.98 -0.10
C THR A 261 6.45 -30.00 -0.20
N VAL A 262 6.97 -29.44 -1.29
CA VAL A 262 8.40 -29.31 -1.57
C VAL A 262 8.72 -27.83 -1.73
N PRO A 263 9.47 -27.22 -0.83
CA PRO A 263 9.84 -25.81 -0.93
C PRO A 263 10.84 -25.58 -2.08
N GLY A 264 10.69 -24.44 -2.77
CA GLY A 264 11.62 -23.96 -3.78
C GLY A 264 11.25 -24.30 -5.24
N ARG A 265 12.00 -23.70 -6.17
CA ARG A 265 11.84 -23.84 -7.63
C ARG A 265 12.62 -25.04 -8.24
N ALA A 266 13.43 -25.74 -7.46
CA ALA A 266 14.42 -26.66 -8.00
C ALA A 266 13.85 -28.00 -8.51
N LEU A 267 12.58 -28.29 -8.22
CA LEU A 267 11.94 -29.54 -8.63
C LEU A 267 11.05 -29.30 -9.85
N ASP A 268 11.27 -30.06 -10.92
CA ASP A 268 10.35 -30.17 -12.04
C ASP A 268 9.11 -30.97 -11.61
N ALA A 269 7.96 -30.32 -11.57
CA ALA A 269 6.69 -30.95 -11.22
C ALA A 269 6.36 -32.13 -12.15
N GLY A 270 6.66 -32.01 -13.44
CA GLY A 270 6.44 -33.07 -14.42
C GLY A 270 7.28 -34.32 -14.13
N ALA A 271 8.56 -34.14 -13.83
CA ALA A 271 9.46 -35.25 -13.43
C ALA A 271 9.01 -35.92 -12.12
N ALA A 272 8.54 -35.15 -11.16
CA ALA A 272 8.00 -35.65 -9.90
C ALA A 272 6.74 -36.53 -10.13
N VAL A 273 5.75 -35.98 -10.89
CA VAL A 273 4.52 -36.70 -11.23
C VAL A 273 4.83 -37.99 -11.98
N GLN A 274 5.71 -37.93 -12.97
CA GLN A 274 6.13 -39.13 -13.72
C GLN A 274 6.76 -40.20 -12.78
N THR A 275 7.60 -39.76 -11.84
CA THR A 275 8.22 -40.65 -10.85
C THR A 275 7.20 -41.34 -9.96
N PHE A 276 6.17 -40.60 -9.49
CA PHE A 276 5.10 -41.15 -8.68
C PHE A 276 4.25 -42.17 -9.44
N VAL A 277 3.82 -41.82 -10.65
CA VAL A 277 3.02 -42.72 -11.49
C VAL A 277 3.76 -43.99 -11.86
N GLN A 278 5.05 -43.89 -12.20
CA GLN A 278 5.91 -45.09 -12.49
C GLN A 278 6.10 -46.00 -11.27
N ALA A 279 5.99 -45.42 -10.06
CA ALA A 279 6.05 -46.19 -8.82
C ALA A 279 4.68 -46.73 -8.36
N GLY A 280 3.63 -46.56 -9.15
CA GLY A 280 2.28 -47.04 -8.85
C GLY A 280 1.46 -46.15 -7.91
N LEU A 281 1.92 -44.94 -7.63
CA LEU A 281 1.15 -43.94 -6.86
C LEU A 281 0.14 -43.20 -7.78
N THR A 282 -1.05 -42.99 -7.29
CA THR A 282 -2.03 -42.12 -7.95
C THR A 282 -1.75 -40.67 -7.56
N VAL A 283 -1.61 -39.79 -8.52
CA VAL A 283 -1.51 -38.33 -8.32
C VAL A 283 -2.89 -37.72 -8.59
N GLN A 284 -3.46 -37.08 -7.60
CA GLN A 284 -4.75 -36.39 -7.69
C GLN A 284 -4.57 -34.93 -8.07
N ASP A 285 -3.51 -34.30 -7.54
CA ASP A 285 -3.17 -32.92 -7.85
C ASP A 285 -1.66 -32.69 -7.76
N ALA A 286 -1.15 -31.76 -8.59
CA ALA A 286 0.22 -31.30 -8.57
C ALA A 286 0.21 -29.81 -8.94
N HIS A 287 0.38 -28.95 -7.96
CA HIS A 287 0.25 -27.52 -8.13
C HIS A 287 1.45 -26.76 -7.55
N LEU A 288 1.94 -25.76 -8.32
CA LEU A 288 2.92 -24.82 -7.83
C LEU A 288 2.17 -23.72 -7.06
N TYR A 289 2.32 -23.72 -5.76
CA TYR A 289 1.87 -22.65 -4.92
C TYR A 289 2.95 -21.58 -4.84
N GLU A 290 2.55 -20.37 -5.09
CA GLU A 290 3.30 -19.19 -4.72
C GLU A 290 2.53 -18.56 -3.56
N ASP A 291 3.14 -18.47 -2.38
CA ASP A 291 2.52 -17.72 -1.28
C ASP A 291 2.12 -16.35 -1.82
N THR A 292 0.87 -16.01 -1.68
CA THR A 292 0.41 -14.67 -2.02
C THR A 292 0.89 -13.70 -0.94
N LEU A 293 0.99 -12.42 -1.28
CA LEU A 293 1.21 -11.39 -0.26
C LEU A 293 0.15 -11.45 0.85
N GLU A 294 -1.08 -11.91 0.54
CA GLU A 294 -2.14 -12.12 1.52
C GLU A 294 -1.81 -13.25 2.51
N ASP A 295 -1.19 -14.33 2.07
CA ASP A 295 -0.75 -15.43 2.94
C ASP A 295 0.40 -14.98 3.83
N TYR A 296 1.32 -14.18 3.30
CA TYR A 296 2.36 -13.53 4.07
C TYR A 296 1.78 -12.64 5.18
N PHE A 297 0.82 -11.78 4.83
CA PHE A 297 0.18 -10.90 5.80
C PHE A 297 -0.57 -11.65 6.89
N LYS A 298 -1.30 -12.71 6.55
CA LYS A 298 -1.95 -13.58 7.53
C LYS A 298 -0.94 -14.13 8.54
N ARG A 299 0.26 -14.48 8.09
CA ARG A 299 1.34 -14.95 8.99
C ARG A 299 1.85 -13.86 9.93
N VAL A 300 2.10 -12.66 9.39
CA VAL A 300 2.65 -11.51 10.15
C VAL A 300 1.63 -10.98 11.16
N THR A 301 0.34 -10.97 10.81
CA THR A 301 -0.76 -10.50 11.68
C THR A 301 -1.35 -11.59 12.59
N GLY A 302 -0.70 -12.75 12.72
CA GLY A 302 -1.14 -13.82 13.62
C GLY A 302 -2.36 -14.61 13.16
N GLY A 303 -2.62 -14.67 11.84
CA GLY A 303 -3.68 -15.48 11.24
C GLY A 303 -5.02 -14.78 11.04
N GLU A 304 -5.17 -13.56 11.50
CA GLU A 304 -6.32 -12.73 11.22
C GLU A 304 -6.07 -11.91 9.94
N GLY A 305 -6.74 -12.22 8.83
CA GLY A 305 -6.60 -11.51 7.55
C GLY A 305 -6.90 -10.01 7.63
N ILE A 306 -6.54 -9.24 6.60
CA ILE A 306 -6.70 -7.77 6.54
C ILE A 306 -8.11 -7.34 6.11
N GLY A 307 -8.92 -8.26 5.59
CA GLY A 307 -10.26 -7.97 5.07
C GLY A 307 -11.38 -8.50 5.94
#